data_df5ae8a6fb04f9775042a898a6b87ad3
#
_entry.id   df5ae8a6fb04f9775042a898a6b87ad3
#
_cell.length_a   1.000
_cell.length_b   1.000
_cell.length_c   1.000
_cell.angle_alpha   90.00
_cell.angle_beta   90.00
_cell.angle_gamma   90.00
#
_symmetry.space_group_name_H-M   'P 1'
#
loop_
_entity.id
_entity.type
_entity.pdbx_description
1 polymer ?
#
loop_
_entity_poly.entity_id
_entity_poly.type
_entity_poly.pdbx_seq_one_letter_code
_entity_poly.pdbx_strand_id
1 'polypeptide(L)'
;SFAYALLYTSPVNITIIAAMTPLAVMLIAALILKEPVTFKKATGVLIGASGALLIIFQSSAINTDSSGNWIGNLLCIVNVITYAIYLVITRPISQRYSAITLMKWMFLFSALISFPPGISDLPEAKVFGTESNPFVILKLSYIVIMATGIAYFLVPMALKRIRPTTASMYNNLQPIIASIIAILIGQDVFSWDKP
;
A
#
# COMPACT_ATOMS: atom_id res chain seq x y z
N SER A 1 -10.86 -0.53 -4.19
CA SER A 1 -11.21 0.60 -3.28
C SER A 1 -10.22 1.77 -3.39
N PHE A 2 -8.90 1.51 -3.41
CA PHE A 2 -7.87 2.57 -3.50
C PHE A 2 -8.02 3.44 -4.76
N ALA A 3 -8.17 2.84 -5.94
CA ALA A 3 -8.34 3.57 -7.19
C ALA A 3 -9.62 4.44 -7.20
N TYR A 4 -10.71 3.94 -6.62
CA TYR A 4 -11.93 4.72 -6.45
C TYR A 4 -11.77 5.87 -5.45
N ALA A 5 -10.99 5.68 -4.39
CA ALA A 5 -10.71 6.75 -3.44
C ALA A 5 -10.01 7.95 -4.11
N LEU A 6 -9.11 7.69 -5.05
CA LEU A 6 -8.42 8.74 -5.83
C LEU A 6 -9.36 9.62 -6.66
N LEU A 7 -10.55 9.12 -7.01
CA LEU A 7 -11.55 9.91 -7.73
C LEU A 7 -12.32 10.88 -6.83
N TYR A 8 -12.35 10.63 -5.51
CA TYR A 8 -13.20 11.36 -4.57
C TYR A 8 -12.42 12.13 -3.50
N THR A 9 -11.12 11.91 -3.34
CA THR A 9 -10.31 12.62 -2.35
C THR A 9 -8.93 12.98 -2.88
N SER A 10 -8.28 13.93 -2.23
CA SER A 10 -6.94 14.37 -2.64
C SER A 10 -5.88 13.30 -2.34
N PRO A 11 -4.81 13.22 -3.14
CA PRO A 11 -3.68 12.34 -2.86
C PRO A 11 -3.08 12.54 -1.46
N VAL A 12 -3.15 13.77 -0.94
CA VAL A 12 -2.69 14.13 0.40
C VAL A 12 -3.48 13.42 1.48
N ASN A 13 -4.82 13.48 1.41
CA ASN A 13 -5.68 12.80 2.39
C ASN A 13 -5.46 11.28 2.36
N ILE A 14 -5.27 10.70 1.16
CA ILE A 14 -4.96 9.28 1.00
C ILE A 14 -3.68 8.91 1.72
N THR A 15 -2.62 9.71 1.54
CA THR A 15 -1.32 9.42 2.16
C THR A 15 -1.35 9.62 3.69
N ILE A 16 -2.09 10.64 4.18
CA ILE A 16 -2.31 10.83 5.63
C ILE A 16 -3.00 9.60 6.24
N ILE A 17 -4.08 9.14 5.62
CA ILE A 17 -4.82 7.97 6.11
C ILE A 17 -3.96 6.71 6.00
N ALA A 18 -3.20 6.54 4.92
CA ALA A 18 -2.29 5.41 4.73
C ALA A 18 -1.16 5.38 5.77
N ALA A 19 -0.66 6.53 6.22
CA ALA A 19 0.34 6.61 7.29
C ALA A 19 -0.16 6.05 8.63
N MET A 20 -1.48 5.98 8.83
CA MET A 20 -2.08 5.35 10.01
C MET A 20 -2.14 3.81 9.93
N THR A 21 -1.74 3.20 8.82
CA THR A 21 -1.75 1.74 8.63
C THR A 21 -1.08 0.97 9.78
N PRO A 22 0.10 1.33 10.29
CA PRO A 22 0.72 0.60 11.39
C PRO A 22 -0.09 0.62 12.69
N LEU A 23 -0.84 1.70 12.94
CA LEU A 23 -1.75 1.79 14.09
C LEU A 23 -2.92 0.81 13.93
N ALA A 24 -3.55 0.79 12.75
CA ALA A 24 -4.63 -0.14 12.45
C ALA A 24 -4.16 -1.60 12.56
N VAL A 25 -2.99 -1.92 12.01
CA VAL A 25 -2.40 -3.27 12.11
C VAL A 25 -2.11 -3.66 13.55
N MET A 26 -1.57 -2.74 14.35
CA MET A 26 -1.29 -2.99 15.77
C MET A 26 -2.56 -3.30 16.55
N LEU A 27 -3.62 -2.52 16.36
CA LEU A 27 -4.91 -2.73 17.02
C LEU A 27 -5.56 -4.05 16.59
N ILE A 28 -5.60 -4.34 15.30
CA ILE A 28 -6.20 -5.57 14.78
C ILE A 28 -5.38 -6.80 15.18
N ALA A 29 -4.04 -6.71 15.20
CA ALA A 29 -3.18 -7.78 15.68
C ALA A 29 -3.37 -8.05 17.19
N ALA A 30 -3.59 -7.01 17.98
CA ALA A 30 -3.91 -7.15 19.40
C ALA A 30 -5.25 -7.87 19.60
N LEU A 31 -6.27 -7.54 18.80
CA LEU A 31 -7.61 -8.14 18.88
C LEU A 31 -7.63 -9.59 18.38
N ILE A 32 -7.08 -9.86 17.19
CA ILE A 32 -7.20 -11.17 16.51
C ILE A 32 -6.12 -12.15 17.00
N LEU A 33 -4.86 -11.69 17.06
CA LEU A 33 -3.73 -12.54 17.42
C LEU A 33 -3.40 -12.47 18.92
N LYS A 34 -4.11 -11.66 19.69
CA LYS A 34 -3.85 -11.39 21.12
C LYS A 34 -2.40 -10.98 21.35
N GLU A 35 -1.81 -10.25 20.41
CA GLU A 35 -0.45 -9.75 20.54
C GLU A 35 -0.40 -8.68 21.62
N PRO A 36 0.58 -8.76 22.57
CA PRO A 36 0.72 -7.73 23.58
C PRO A 36 1.13 -6.40 22.93
N VAL A 37 0.35 -5.36 23.23
CA VAL A 37 0.69 -3.98 22.87
C VAL A 37 1.63 -3.47 23.96
N THR A 38 2.93 -3.59 23.72
CA THR A 38 3.93 -3.04 24.64
C THR A 38 4.12 -1.56 24.43
N PHE A 39 4.48 -0.82 25.47
CA PHE A 39 4.75 0.62 25.37
C PHE A 39 5.78 0.95 24.28
N LYS A 40 6.84 0.14 24.17
CA LYS A 40 7.87 0.28 23.12
C LYS A 40 7.29 0.17 21.69
N LYS A 41 6.32 -0.73 21.48
CA LYS A 41 5.63 -0.86 20.19
C LYS A 41 4.74 0.35 19.90
N ALA A 42 3.94 0.76 20.89
CA ALA A 42 3.04 1.88 20.74
C ALA A 42 3.81 3.17 20.44
N THR A 43 4.88 3.46 21.19
CA THR A 43 5.72 4.64 20.94
C THR A 43 6.40 4.58 19.57
N GLY A 44 6.95 3.43 19.16
CA GLY A 44 7.56 3.27 17.83
C GLY A 44 6.57 3.50 16.69
N VAL A 45 5.35 2.97 16.80
CA VAL A 45 4.29 3.18 15.81
C VAL A 45 3.86 4.65 15.77
N LEU A 46 3.70 5.30 16.93
CA LEU A 46 3.33 6.71 17.00
C LEU A 46 4.41 7.63 16.41
N ILE A 47 5.68 7.38 16.74
CA ILE A 47 6.80 8.15 16.17
C ILE A 47 6.87 7.95 14.64
N GLY A 48 6.75 6.72 14.14
CA GLY A 48 6.75 6.44 12.71
C GLY A 48 5.57 7.09 11.97
N ALA A 49 4.37 7.03 12.56
CA ALA A 49 3.18 7.68 11.98
C ALA A 49 3.31 9.21 12.00
N SER A 50 3.81 9.80 13.10
CA SER A 50 4.02 11.25 13.18
C SER A 50 5.09 11.74 12.19
N GLY A 51 6.18 10.99 11.99
CA GLY A 51 7.18 11.29 10.97
C GLY A 51 6.59 11.28 9.55
N ALA A 52 5.82 10.25 9.22
CA ALA A 52 5.13 10.18 7.93
C ALA A 52 4.14 11.33 7.74
N LEU A 53 3.38 11.70 8.79
CA LEU A 53 2.47 12.84 8.74
C LEU A 53 3.19 14.16 8.53
N LEU A 54 4.35 14.39 9.16
CA LEU A 54 5.14 15.61 8.99
C LEU A 54 5.59 15.76 7.52
N ILE A 55 6.08 14.70 6.88
CA ILE A 55 6.46 14.71 5.47
C ILE A 55 5.27 15.09 4.58
N ILE A 56 4.11 14.52 4.87
CA ILE A 56 2.89 14.76 4.09
C ILE A 56 2.40 16.19 4.25
N PHE A 57 2.37 16.73 5.47
CA PHE A 57 1.96 18.13 5.71
C PHE A 57 2.90 19.13 5.04
N GLN A 58 4.19 18.84 5.01
CA GLN A 58 5.17 19.73 4.36
C GLN A 58 4.99 19.72 2.84
N SER A 59 4.71 18.57 2.23
CA SER A 59 4.41 18.48 0.79
C SER A 59 3.04 19.09 0.42
N SER A 60 2.09 19.12 1.36
CA SER A 60 0.73 19.65 1.15
C SER A 60 0.65 21.17 1.20
N ALA A 61 1.59 21.83 1.87
CA ALA A 61 1.65 23.30 1.91
C ALA A 61 1.84 23.94 0.53
N ILE A 62 2.20 23.13 -0.48
CA ILE A 62 2.41 23.54 -1.87
C ILE A 62 1.13 23.44 -2.72
N ASN A 63 0.12 22.64 -2.32
CA ASN A 63 -1.10 22.41 -3.09
C ASN A 63 -2.36 22.64 -2.23
N THR A 64 -2.99 23.79 -2.39
CA THR A 64 -4.12 24.28 -1.58
C THR A 64 -5.51 23.75 -1.99
N ASP A 65 -5.64 22.90 -2.99
CA ASP A 65 -6.93 22.32 -3.42
C ASP A 65 -7.25 21.00 -2.70
N SER A 66 -7.49 21.08 -1.38
CA SER A 66 -7.77 19.90 -0.55
C SER A 66 -9.23 19.78 -0.08
N SER A 67 -10.19 20.03 -0.96
CA SER A 67 -11.59 19.68 -0.70
C SER A 67 -11.81 18.17 -0.91
N GLY A 68 -11.28 17.35 0.02
CA GLY A 68 -11.51 15.90 -0.02
C GLY A 68 -12.95 15.57 0.34
N ASN A 69 -13.64 14.81 -0.52
CA ASN A 69 -14.98 14.31 -0.24
C ASN A 69 -14.88 13.25 0.89
N TRP A 70 -15.81 13.30 1.86
CA TRP A 70 -15.89 12.36 2.97
C TRP A 70 -16.00 10.89 2.50
N ILE A 71 -16.61 10.64 1.33
CA ILE A 71 -16.71 9.32 0.71
C ILE A 71 -15.33 8.77 0.35
N GLY A 72 -14.46 9.59 -0.26
CA GLY A 72 -13.10 9.20 -0.59
C GLY A 72 -12.26 8.87 0.64
N ASN A 73 -12.39 9.67 1.69
CA ASN A 73 -11.71 9.43 2.97
C ASN A 73 -12.21 8.12 3.63
N LEU A 74 -13.52 7.86 3.59
CA LEU A 74 -14.09 6.60 4.09
C LEU A 74 -13.55 5.38 3.32
N LEU A 75 -13.46 5.47 1.99
CA LEU A 75 -12.88 4.41 1.16
C LEU A 75 -11.42 4.16 1.50
N CYS A 76 -10.64 5.20 1.82
CA CYS A 76 -9.26 5.06 2.29
C CYS A 76 -9.18 4.34 3.63
N ILE A 77 -10.05 4.68 4.59
CA ILE A 77 -10.11 4.02 5.90
C ILE A 77 -10.45 2.54 5.72
N VAL A 78 -11.45 2.21 4.90
CA VAL A 78 -11.82 0.83 4.58
C VAL A 78 -10.65 0.08 3.95
N ASN A 79 -9.89 0.73 3.06
CA ASN A 79 -8.70 0.15 2.45
C ASN A 79 -7.62 -0.17 3.51
N VAL A 80 -7.31 0.76 4.41
CA VAL A 80 -6.35 0.58 5.50
C VAL A 80 -6.76 -0.56 6.43
N ILE A 81 -8.03 -0.62 6.82
CA ILE A 81 -8.56 -1.69 7.68
C ILE A 81 -8.46 -3.04 6.97
N THR A 82 -8.87 -3.11 5.70
CA THR A 82 -8.81 -4.35 4.90
C THR A 82 -7.38 -4.84 4.75
N TYR A 83 -6.44 -3.94 4.49
CA TYR A 83 -5.02 -4.27 4.40
C TYR A 83 -4.45 -4.73 5.75
N ALA A 84 -4.85 -4.10 6.84
CA ALA A 84 -4.45 -4.49 8.19
C ALA A 84 -4.99 -5.90 8.55
N ILE A 85 -6.24 -6.19 8.24
CA ILE A 85 -6.84 -7.53 8.40
C ILE A 85 -6.07 -8.55 7.56
N TYR A 86 -5.75 -8.23 6.31
CA TYR A 86 -4.97 -9.08 5.43
C TYR A 86 -3.62 -9.46 6.05
N LEU A 87 -2.84 -8.50 6.53
CA LEU A 87 -1.53 -8.76 7.16
C LEU A 87 -1.66 -9.64 8.40
N VAL A 88 -2.66 -9.36 9.24
CA VAL A 88 -2.87 -10.06 10.51
C VAL A 88 -3.32 -11.50 10.29
N ILE A 89 -4.27 -11.73 9.37
CA ILE A 89 -4.77 -13.09 9.06
C ILE A 89 -3.73 -13.88 8.27
N THR A 90 -2.99 -13.25 7.38
CA THR A 90 -1.97 -13.94 6.56
C THR A 90 -0.85 -14.52 7.43
N ARG A 91 -0.53 -13.92 8.58
CA ARG A 91 0.56 -14.41 9.43
C ARG A 91 0.38 -15.85 9.90
N PRO A 92 -0.69 -16.25 10.62
CA PRO A 92 -0.88 -17.64 11.05
C PRO A 92 -0.99 -18.61 9.88
N ILE A 93 -1.55 -18.16 8.76
CA ILE A 93 -1.68 -19.00 7.56
C ILE A 93 -0.31 -19.19 6.91
N SER A 94 0.52 -18.15 6.83
CA SER A 94 1.87 -18.24 6.27
C SER A 94 2.80 -19.15 7.07
N GLN A 95 2.53 -19.35 8.36
CA GLN A 95 3.29 -20.30 9.18
C GLN A 95 2.96 -21.76 8.86
N ARG A 96 1.73 -22.03 8.36
CA ARG A 96 1.26 -23.39 8.04
C ARG A 96 1.48 -23.76 6.58
N TYR A 97 1.39 -22.80 5.67
CA TYR A 97 1.46 -23.02 4.22
C TYR A 97 2.67 -22.33 3.60
N SER A 98 3.10 -22.82 2.44
CA SER A 98 4.16 -22.17 1.68
C SER A 98 3.68 -20.84 1.09
N ALA A 99 4.60 -19.89 0.89
CA ALA A 99 4.28 -18.60 0.26
C ALA A 99 3.70 -18.78 -1.15
N ILE A 100 4.19 -19.79 -1.89
CA ILE A 100 3.69 -20.13 -3.24
C ILE A 100 2.24 -20.58 -3.18
N THR A 101 1.89 -21.45 -2.21
CA THR A 101 0.51 -21.91 -2.03
C THR A 101 -0.43 -20.75 -1.70
N LEU A 102 -0.01 -19.83 -0.84
CA LEU A 102 -0.79 -18.65 -0.50
C LEU A 102 -0.99 -17.75 -1.73
N MET A 103 0.08 -17.46 -2.48
CA MET A 103 -0.03 -16.70 -3.72
C MET A 103 -1.00 -17.33 -4.72
N LYS A 104 -0.87 -18.63 -4.96
CA LYS A 104 -1.75 -19.34 -5.88
C LYS A 104 -3.22 -19.09 -5.57
N TRP A 105 -3.62 -19.26 -4.32
CA TRP A 105 -5.01 -19.08 -3.92
C TRP A 105 -5.44 -17.61 -3.92
N MET A 106 -4.58 -16.72 -3.44
CA MET A 106 -4.86 -15.28 -3.44
C MET A 106 -5.07 -14.75 -4.86
N PHE A 107 -4.18 -15.09 -5.80
CA PHE A 107 -4.33 -14.68 -7.19
C PHE A 107 -5.52 -15.34 -7.88
N LEU A 108 -5.81 -16.62 -7.58
CA LEU A 108 -6.98 -17.31 -8.12
C LEU A 108 -8.28 -16.60 -7.71
N PHE A 109 -8.47 -16.34 -6.41
CA PHE A 109 -9.67 -15.65 -5.93
C PHE A 109 -9.72 -14.20 -6.39
N SER A 110 -8.60 -13.50 -6.41
CA SER A 110 -8.53 -12.14 -6.95
C SER A 110 -8.92 -12.11 -8.44
N ALA A 111 -8.42 -13.04 -9.23
CA ALA A 111 -8.77 -13.16 -10.63
C ALA A 111 -10.26 -13.45 -10.83
N LEU A 112 -10.84 -14.40 -10.08
CA LEU A 112 -12.27 -14.73 -10.16
C LEU A 112 -13.18 -13.54 -9.83
N ILE A 113 -12.79 -12.71 -8.85
CA ILE A 113 -13.56 -11.55 -8.43
C ILE A 113 -13.38 -10.39 -9.40
N SER A 114 -12.15 -10.18 -9.92
CA SER A 114 -11.83 -9.04 -10.78
C SER A 114 -12.14 -9.29 -12.25
N PHE A 115 -12.25 -10.54 -12.68
CA PHE A 115 -12.47 -10.91 -14.07
C PHE A 115 -13.81 -10.42 -14.64
N PRO A 116 -14.97 -10.57 -13.95
CA PRO A 116 -16.25 -10.10 -14.48
C PRO A 116 -16.30 -8.59 -14.75
N PRO A 117 -15.91 -7.70 -13.80
CA PRO A 117 -15.88 -6.26 -14.08
C PRO A 117 -14.73 -5.87 -15.02
N GLY A 118 -13.61 -6.60 -15.02
CA GLY A 118 -12.46 -6.29 -15.88
C GLY A 118 -12.68 -6.58 -17.35
N ILE A 119 -13.52 -7.55 -17.70
CA ILE A 119 -13.83 -7.87 -19.10
C ILE A 119 -14.55 -6.71 -19.80
N SER A 120 -15.45 -6.04 -19.11
CA SER A 120 -16.20 -4.91 -19.70
C SER A 120 -15.30 -3.71 -20.03
N ASP A 121 -14.21 -3.54 -19.26
CA ASP A 121 -13.30 -2.41 -19.41
C ASP A 121 -12.11 -2.70 -20.35
N LEU A 122 -11.91 -3.97 -20.74
CA LEU A 122 -10.82 -4.39 -21.63
C LEU A 122 -10.81 -3.69 -23.01
N PRO A 123 -11.97 -3.50 -23.69
CA PRO A 123 -11.98 -2.84 -24.99
C PRO A 123 -11.58 -1.36 -24.92
N GLU A 124 -11.81 -0.71 -23.77
CA GLU A 124 -11.46 0.71 -23.55
C GLU A 124 -10.02 0.89 -23.04
N ALA A 125 -9.34 -0.21 -22.71
CA ALA A 125 -7.98 -0.17 -22.17
C ALA A 125 -6.99 0.26 -23.27
N LYS A 126 -6.45 1.47 -23.13
CA LYS A 126 -5.48 2.08 -24.08
C LYS A 126 -4.25 1.19 -24.37
N VAL A 127 -3.95 0.24 -23.48
CA VAL A 127 -2.82 -0.68 -23.64
C VAL A 127 -3.02 -1.65 -24.80
N PHE A 128 -4.27 -2.02 -25.09
CA PHE A 128 -4.62 -2.95 -26.17
C PHE A 128 -5.18 -2.25 -27.42
N GLY A 129 -5.28 -0.91 -27.40
CA GLY A 129 -5.75 -0.11 -28.51
C GLY A 129 -4.71 0.11 -29.62
N THR A 130 -5.09 0.86 -30.63
CA THR A 130 -4.26 1.21 -31.81
C THR A 130 -2.97 1.98 -31.46
N GLU A 131 -2.87 2.53 -30.26
CA GLU A 131 -1.67 3.21 -29.74
C GLU A 131 -0.77 2.28 -28.90
N SER A 132 -0.95 0.96 -28.99
CA SER A 132 -0.13 0.01 -28.23
C SER A 132 1.34 0.10 -28.65
N ASN A 133 2.14 0.73 -27.80
CA ASN A 133 3.58 0.83 -27.97
C ASN A 133 4.23 -0.33 -27.19
N PRO A 134 5.21 -1.06 -27.75
CA PRO A 134 5.95 -2.10 -27.05
C PRO A 134 6.49 -1.66 -25.67
N PHE A 135 6.81 -0.37 -25.54
CA PHE A 135 7.28 0.23 -24.29
C PHE A 135 6.19 0.26 -23.19
N VAL A 136 4.92 0.42 -23.57
CA VAL A 136 3.78 0.39 -22.63
C VAL A 136 3.57 -1.03 -22.12
N ILE A 137 3.66 -2.03 -23.02
CA ILE A 137 3.55 -3.45 -22.65
C ILE A 137 4.70 -3.85 -21.73
N LEU A 138 5.93 -3.40 -22.00
CA LEU A 138 7.09 -3.64 -21.14
C LEU A 138 6.89 -3.05 -19.74
N LYS A 139 6.42 -1.80 -19.65
CA LYS A 139 6.12 -1.14 -18.36
C LYS A 139 5.03 -1.89 -17.59
N LEU A 140 3.96 -2.30 -18.28
CA LEU A 140 2.89 -3.08 -17.66
C LEU A 140 3.39 -4.42 -17.14
N SER A 141 4.19 -5.13 -17.96
CA SER A 141 4.80 -6.41 -17.57
C SER A 141 5.71 -6.26 -16.34
N TYR A 142 6.49 -5.19 -16.29
CA TYR A 142 7.33 -4.86 -15.14
C TYR A 142 6.49 -4.65 -13.87
N ILE A 143 5.41 -3.88 -13.94
CA ILE A 143 4.51 -3.64 -12.80
C ILE A 143 3.86 -4.96 -12.33
N VAL A 144 3.38 -5.79 -13.26
CA VAL A 144 2.72 -7.05 -12.92
C VAL A 144 3.71 -8.04 -12.29
N ILE A 145 4.91 -8.18 -12.84
CA ILE A 145 5.88 -9.16 -12.34
C ILE A 145 6.55 -8.66 -11.05
N MET A 146 7.07 -7.43 -11.05
CA MET A 146 7.86 -6.90 -9.93
C MET A 146 6.99 -6.39 -8.80
N ALA A 147 6.10 -5.45 -9.08
CA ALA A 147 5.30 -4.80 -8.04
C ALA A 147 4.17 -5.69 -7.53
N THR A 148 3.65 -6.62 -8.35
CA THR A 148 2.58 -7.53 -7.93
C THR A 148 3.13 -8.91 -7.61
N GLY A 149 3.76 -9.60 -8.57
CA GLY A 149 4.24 -10.97 -8.40
C GLY A 149 5.24 -11.11 -7.25
N ILE A 150 6.35 -10.39 -7.32
CA ILE A 150 7.42 -10.49 -6.32
C ILE A 150 6.98 -9.92 -4.97
N ALA A 151 6.31 -8.77 -4.94
CA ALA A 151 5.89 -8.16 -3.69
C ALA A 151 4.91 -9.05 -2.91
N TYR A 152 3.88 -9.60 -3.58
CA TYR A 152 2.93 -10.50 -2.92
C TYR A 152 3.53 -11.87 -2.55
N PHE A 153 4.65 -12.27 -3.15
CA PHE A 153 5.42 -13.42 -2.71
C PHE A 153 6.22 -13.13 -1.44
N LEU A 154 6.87 -11.96 -1.39
CA LEU A 154 7.73 -11.59 -0.27
C LEU A 154 6.95 -11.29 1.02
N VAL A 155 5.72 -10.77 0.93
CA VAL A 155 4.91 -10.44 2.12
C VAL A 155 4.59 -11.66 2.98
N PRO A 156 4.02 -12.77 2.47
CA PRO A 156 3.82 -13.98 3.27
C PRO A 156 5.14 -14.58 3.80
N MET A 157 6.21 -14.48 3.02
CA MET A 157 7.54 -14.94 3.42
C MET A 157 8.08 -14.14 4.62
N ALA A 158 7.91 -12.81 4.59
CA ALA A 158 8.28 -11.93 5.69
C ALA A 158 7.43 -12.23 6.94
N LEU A 159 6.11 -12.37 6.79
CA LEU A 159 5.18 -12.63 7.89
C LEU A 159 5.41 -13.98 8.59
N LYS A 160 6.14 -14.92 7.98
CA LYS A 160 6.63 -16.12 8.68
C LYS A 160 7.60 -15.79 9.81
N ARG A 161 8.39 -14.73 9.67
CA ARG A 161 9.50 -14.39 10.54
C ARG A 161 9.25 -13.16 11.40
N ILE A 162 8.50 -12.18 10.85
CA ILE A 162 8.22 -10.92 11.53
C ILE A 162 6.73 -10.80 11.88
N ARG A 163 6.43 -9.91 12.82
CA ARG A 163 5.04 -9.62 13.22
C ARG A 163 4.37 -8.69 12.21
N PRO A 164 3.03 -8.76 12.04
CA PRO A 164 2.30 -7.87 11.13
C PRO A 164 2.54 -6.39 11.43
N THR A 165 2.59 -6.00 12.71
CA THR A 165 2.91 -4.64 13.13
C THR A 165 4.28 -4.18 12.64
N THR A 166 5.29 -5.04 12.71
CA THR A 166 6.63 -4.73 12.20
C THR A 166 6.62 -4.61 10.68
N ALA A 167 5.93 -5.53 9.98
CA ALA A 167 5.81 -5.48 8.54
C ALA A 167 5.13 -4.19 8.06
N SER A 168 4.06 -3.75 8.75
CA SER A 168 3.36 -2.51 8.39
C SER A 168 4.18 -1.24 8.62
N MET A 169 5.10 -1.23 9.60
CA MET A 169 5.99 -0.09 9.81
C MET A 169 6.93 0.17 8.62
N TYR A 170 7.33 -0.87 7.90
CA TYR A 170 8.14 -0.72 6.69
C TYR A 170 7.41 0.02 5.56
N ASN A 171 6.07 0.05 5.57
CA ASN A 171 5.30 0.84 4.60
C ASN A 171 5.58 2.35 4.74
N ASN A 172 5.86 2.81 5.95
CA ASN A 172 6.20 4.23 6.19
C ASN A 172 7.61 4.60 5.67
N LEU A 173 8.44 3.61 5.32
CA LEU A 173 9.73 3.84 4.64
C LEU A 173 9.57 4.06 3.12
N GLN A 174 8.40 3.72 2.56
CA GLN A 174 8.14 3.86 1.13
C GLN A 174 8.40 5.28 0.59
N PRO A 175 7.91 6.37 1.23
CA PRO A 175 8.17 7.72 0.76
C PRO A 175 9.67 8.05 0.76
N ILE A 176 10.39 7.64 1.80
CA ILE A 176 11.83 7.88 1.94
C ILE A 176 12.59 7.19 0.81
N ILE A 177 12.30 5.91 0.58
CA ILE A 177 12.95 5.13 -0.49
C ILE A 177 12.61 5.72 -1.86
N ALA A 178 11.34 6.10 -2.08
CA ALA A 178 10.89 6.72 -3.32
C ALA A 178 11.63 8.04 -3.60
N SER A 179 11.77 8.89 -2.58
CA SER A 179 12.50 10.16 -2.70
C SER A 179 13.99 9.95 -3.03
N ILE A 180 14.64 9.00 -2.36
CA ILE A 180 16.05 8.66 -2.65
C ILE A 180 16.20 8.18 -4.10
N ILE A 181 15.32 7.30 -4.56
CA ILE A 181 15.34 6.78 -5.93
C ILE A 181 15.08 7.91 -6.93
N ALA A 182 14.10 8.79 -6.66
CA ALA A 182 13.79 9.93 -7.53
C ALA A 182 14.99 10.87 -7.73
N ILE A 183 15.74 11.13 -6.65
CA ILE A 183 16.97 11.91 -6.69
C ILE A 183 18.06 11.19 -7.50
N LEU A 184 18.26 9.89 -7.28
CA LEU A 184 19.28 9.11 -7.99
C LEU A 184 19.01 9.01 -9.50
N ILE A 185 17.75 9.00 -9.92
CA ILE A 185 17.35 8.95 -11.34
C ILE A 185 17.32 10.35 -11.96
N GLY A 186 17.52 11.42 -11.16
CA GLY A 186 17.50 12.81 -11.63
C GLY A 186 16.10 13.36 -11.90
N GLN A 187 15.06 12.73 -11.34
CA GLN A 187 13.67 13.22 -11.41
C GLN A 187 13.35 14.29 -10.36
N ASP A 188 14.13 14.34 -9.29
CA ASP A 188 14.00 15.37 -8.25
C ASP A 188 15.39 15.84 -7.79
N VAL A 189 15.44 17.05 -7.25
CA VAL A 189 16.67 17.67 -6.73
C VAL A 189 16.58 17.72 -5.22
N PHE A 190 17.62 17.25 -4.55
CA PHE A 190 17.70 17.35 -3.10
C PHE A 190 17.73 18.84 -2.71
N SER A 191 16.72 19.29 -1.98
CA SER A 191 16.71 20.61 -1.34
C SER A 191 16.36 20.42 0.14
N TRP A 192 17.00 21.20 1.01
CA TRP A 192 16.72 21.15 2.45
C TRP A 192 15.30 21.57 2.82
N ASP A 193 14.60 22.25 1.90
CA ASP A 193 13.20 22.68 2.05
C ASP A 193 12.18 21.62 1.62
N LYS A 194 12.65 20.53 1.00
CA LYS A 194 11.85 19.35 0.64
C LYS A 194 12.49 18.14 1.30
N PRO A 195 11.84 17.53 2.30
CA PRO A 195 12.31 16.28 2.90
C PRO A 195 12.23 15.10 1.93
#